data_8b7e8d32bef2192806d3eae2dce1c04a
#
_entry.id   8b7e8d32bef2192806d3eae2dce1c04a
#
_cell.length_a   1.000
_cell.length_b   1.000
_cell.length_c   1.000
_cell.angle_alpha   90.00
_cell.angle_beta   90.00
_cell.angle_gamma   90.00
#
_symmetry.space_group_name_H-M   'P 1'
#
loop_
_entity.id
_entity.type
_entity.pdbx_description
1 polymer ?
#
loop_
_entity_poly.entity_id
_entity_poly.type
_entity_poly.pdbx_seq_one_letter_code
_entity_poly.pdbx_strand_id
1 'polypeptide(L)'
;MFEITKDPTFAERNIPLGMLEVTYPDRSEWNEKEFYDLVHAELEQLHAKYDDGYDRKAVFGENPYFRFFKKFKKTYPVMMQFESIMFKGRPFPEEDPIMGVPFLLELTTFVLSGTHDLKCVDGPVNLFTPSEKLPFPGMRGEEAHTYPHDICGRDNSGIIFSMIAGADNRTCIHPDTRHLFHPVFGTPDTSAESIADAVKRLEFFVKILAPNAEIESRII
;
A
#
# COMPACT_ATOMS: atom_id res chain seq x y z
N MET A 1 -16.31 -6.36 6.78
CA MET A 1 -15.36 -6.23 5.64
C MET A 1 -16.13 -6.28 4.32
N PHE A 2 -15.77 -5.42 3.36
CA PHE A 2 -16.35 -5.42 2.01
C PHE A 2 -16.10 -6.74 1.25
N GLU A 3 -16.88 -6.98 0.19
CA GLU A 3 -16.80 -8.23 -0.56
C GLU A 3 -15.58 -8.26 -1.48
N ILE A 4 -14.79 -9.33 -1.39
CA ILE A 4 -13.64 -9.56 -2.25
C ILE A 4 -13.76 -10.95 -2.86
N THR A 5 -13.58 -11.03 -4.17
CA THR A 5 -13.58 -12.28 -4.95
C THR A 5 -12.22 -12.48 -5.61
N LYS A 6 -11.94 -13.73 -6.00
CA LYS A 6 -10.70 -14.08 -6.72
C LYS A 6 -11.06 -14.68 -8.06
N ASP A 7 -10.54 -14.07 -9.12
CA ASP A 7 -10.52 -14.69 -10.44
C ASP A 7 -9.58 -15.91 -10.42
N PRO A 8 -9.84 -17.00 -11.17
CA PRO A 8 -8.93 -18.14 -11.26
C PRO A 8 -7.49 -17.74 -11.60
N THR A 9 -7.30 -16.72 -12.44
CA THR A 9 -5.97 -16.22 -12.84
C THR A 9 -5.14 -15.70 -11.67
N PHE A 10 -5.77 -15.20 -10.61
CA PHE A 10 -5.11 -14.80 -9.37
C PHE A 10 -5.03 -15.97 -8.38
N ALA A 11 -6.13 -16.72 -8.22
CA ALA A 11 -6.23 -17.78 -7.22
C ALA A 11 -5.17 -18.87 -7.41
N GLU A 12 -4.87 -19.26 -8.66
CA GLU A 12 -3.89 -20.27 -9.01
C GLU A 12 -2.43 -19.89 -8.67
N ARG A 13 -2.17 -18.61 -8.44
CA ARG A 13 -0.80 -18.12 -8.16
C ARG A 13 -0.40 -18.22 -6.69
N ASN A 14 -1.35 -18.42 -5.79
CA ASN A 14 -1.12 -18.49 -4.34
C ASN A 14 -0.28 -17.30 -3.80
N ILE A 15 -0.51 -16.10 -4.33
CA ILE A 15 0.17 -14.89 -3.87
C ILE A 15 -0.60 -14.34 -2.68
N PRO A 16 0.03 -14.17 -1.51
CA PRO A 16 -0.66 -13.61 -0.35
C PRO A 16 -0.97 -12.12 -0.59
N LEU A 17 -2.15 -11.70 -0.19
CA LEU A 17 -2.59 -10.31 -0.22
C LEU A 17 -3.29 -9.98 1.10
N GLY A 18 -2.77 -8.98 1.82
CA GLY A 18 -3.46 -8.45 3.00
C GLY A 18 -4.52 -7.44 2.57
N MET A 19 -5.66 -7.45 3.23
CA MET A 19 -6.70 -6.43 3.10
C MET A 19 -7.04 -5.90 4.48
N LEU A 20 -6.90 -4.60 4.65
CA LEU A 20 -7.30 -3.88 5.85
C LEU A 20 -8.40 -2.89 5.49
N GLU A 21 -9.61 -3.09 5.99
CA GLU A 21 -10.71 -2.14 5.93
C GLU A 21 -10.71 -1.29 7.19
N VAL A 22 -10.84 0.03 7.02
CA VAL A 22 -10.83 1.00 8.11
C VAL A 22 -11.99 1.97 7.97
N THR A 23 -12.76 2.13 9.07
CA THR A 23 -13.67 3.25 9.22
C THR A 23 -13.10 4.19 10.29
N TYR A 24 -12.63 5.35 9.85
CA TYR A 24 -12.12 6.38 10.73
C TYR A 24 -13.27 7.17 11.37
N PRO A 25 -13.17 7.54 12.65
CA PRO A 25 -14.08 8.48 13.29
C PRO A 25 -13.88 9.90 12.72
N ASP A 26 -14.62 10.86 13.24
CA ASP A 26 -14.39 12.29 12.94
C ASP A 26 -12.93 12.67 13.24
N ARG A 27 -12.35 13.55 12.41
CA ARG A 27 -10.94 13.96 12.54
C ARG A 27 -10.63 14.60 13.90
N SER A 28 -11.61 15.19 14.56
CA SER A 28 -11.47 15.74 15.92
C SER A 28 -11.12 14.70 16.99
N GLU A 29 -11.34 13.43 16.69
CA GLU A 29 -10.99 12.30 17.56
C GLU A 29 -9.62 11.68 17.24
N TRP A 30 -8.89 12.23 16.27
CA TRP A 30 -7.60 11.68 15.89
C TRP A 30 -6.47 12.20 16.77
N ASN A 31 -5.54 11.34 17.07
CA ASN A 31 -4.31 11.63 17.82
C ASN A 31 -3.17 11.97 16.85
N GLU A 32 -3.36 12.99 16.00
CA GLU A 32 -2.37 13.34 14.97
C GLU A 32 -0.98 13.59 15.59
N LYS A 33 -0.94 14.24 16.76
CA LYS A 33 0.33 14.48 17.45
C LYS A 33 1.06 13.19 17.81
N GLU A 34 0.38 12.24 18.44
CA GLU A 34 0.96 10.95 18.82
C GLU A 34 1.40 10.14 17.61
N PHE A 35 0.65 10.23 16.52
CA PHE A 35 1.03 9.59 15.27
C PHE A 35 2.32 10.18 14.70
N TYR A 36 2.45 11.51 14.62
CA TYR A 36 3.67 12.15 14.11
C TYR A 36 4.85 12.03 15.07
N ASP A 37 4.64 12.01 16.38
CA ASP A 37 5.69 11.67 17.35
C ASP A 37 6.24 10.25 17.08
N LEU A 38 5.37 9.27 16.77
CA LEU A 38 5.77 7.93 16.34
C LEU A 38 6.52 7.95 15.00
N VAL A 39 6.03 8.70 14.01
CA VAL A 39 6.71 8.85 12.71
C VAL A 39 8.14 9.33 12.92
N HIS A 40 8.35 10.38 13.71
CA HIS A 40 9.69 10.92 14.00
C HIS A 40 10.58 9.88 14.66
N ALA A 41 10.06 9.15 15.66
CA ALA A 41 10.83 8.10 16.35
C ALA A 41 11.21 6.95 15.39
N GLU A 42 10.32 6.53 14.49
CA GLU A 42 10.64 5.50 13.49
C GLU A 42 11.67 6.01 12.46
N LEU A 43 11.58 7.27 12.03
CA LEU A 43 12.56 7.88 11.13
C LEU A 43 13.95 7.99 11.80
N GLU A 44 14.01 8.37 13.07
CA GLU A 44 15.27 8.38 13.83
C GLU A 44 15.92 6.98 13.89
N GLN A 45 15.11 5.92 14.10
CA GLN A 45 15.62 4.55 14.08
C GLN A 45 16.13 4.15 12.68
N LEU A 46 15.43 4.56 11.61
CA LEU A 46 15.86 4.31 10.24
C LEU A 46 17.18 5.06 9.95
N HIS A 47 17.31 6.32 10.38
CA HIS A 47 18.55 7.09 10.27
C HIS A 47 19.70 6.41 11.02
N ALA A 48 19.49 6.03 12.26
CA ALA A 48 20.49 5.31 13.04
C ALA A 48 20.95 4.00 12.40
N LYS A 49 20.06 3.35 11.63
CA LYS A 49 20.36 2.08 10.96
C LYS A 49 21.05 2.24 9.60
N TYR A 50 20.76 3.33 8.86
CA TYR A 50 21.13 3.42 7.45
C TYR A 50 22.01 4.61 7.07
N ASP A 51 22.22 5.63 7.93
CA ASP A 51 23.01 6.80 7.57
C ASP A 51 24.47 6.45 7.32
N ASP A 52 25.04 5.54 8.12
CA ASP A 52 26.41 5.10 7.96
C ASP A 52 26.50 3.88 7.02
N GLY A 53 26.85 4.13 5.74
CA GLY A 53 27.18 3.07 4.81
C GLY A 53 25.99 2.43 4.10
N TYR A 54 24.91 3.18 3.82
CA TYR A 54 23.81 2.68 3.00
C TYR A 54 24.27 2.15 1.65
N ASP A 55 23.99 0.88 1.38
CA ASP A 55 24.16 0.24 0.08
C ASP A 55 22.81 -0.29 -0.40
N ARG A 56 22.28 0.33 -1.46
CA ARG A 56 21.02 -0.07 -2.07
C ARG A 56 20.96 -1.56 -2.40
N LYS A 57 22.06 -2.13 -2.88
CA LYS A 57 22.09 -3.54 -3.27
C LYS A 57 22.04 -4.45 -2.05
N ALA A 58 22.70 -4.08 -0.97
CA ALA A 58 22.66 -4.84 0.28
C ALA A 58 21.25 -4.81 0.90
N VAL A 59 20.57 -3.65 0.86
CA VAL A 59 19.23 -3.49 1.45
C VAL A 59 18.13 -4.07 0.56
N PHE A 60 18.14 -3.78 -0.74
CA PHE A 60 17.04 -4.10 -1.65
C PHE A 60 17.34 -5.23 -2.64
N GLY A 61 18.58 -5.69 -2.79
CA GLY A 61 18.94 -6.68 -3.79
C GLY A 61 18.16 -7.99 -3.69
N GLU A 62 17.90 -8.45 -2.47
CA GLU A 62 17.13 -9.65 -2.17
C GLU A 62 15.65 -9.37 -1.82
N ASN A 63 15.24 -8.08 -1.78
CA ASN A 63 13.87 -7.72 -1.50
C ASN A 63 12.92 -8.27 -2.60
N PRO A 64 11.86 -9.01 -2.24
CA PRO A 64 10.96 -9.66 -3.21
C PRO A 64 10.24 -8.66 -4.12
N TYR A 65 9.88 -7.50 -3.59
CA TYR A 65 9.22 -6.44 -4.38
C TYR A 65 10.18 -5.81 -5.38
N PHE A 66 11.41 -5.49 -4.96
CA PHE A 66 12.42 -4.97 -5.86
C PHE A 66 12.68 -5.91 -7.04
N ARG A 67 12.80 -7.22 -6.77
CA ARG A 67 12.96 -8.26 -7.79
C ARG A 67 11.71 -8.39 -8.67
N PHE A 68 10.52 -8.30 -8.09
CA PHE A 68 9.26 -8.36 -8.82
C PHE A 68 9.12 -7.17 -9.79
N PHE A 69 9.30 -5.94 -9.33
CA PHE A 69 9.23 -4.73 -10.17
C PHE A 69 10.27 -4.75 -11.31
N LYS A 70 11.46 -5.27 -11.04
CA LYS A 70 12.53 -5.40 -12.05
C LYS A 70 12.12 -6.28 -13.23
N LYS A 71 11.28 -7.32 -13.04
CA LYS A 71 10.74 -8.16 -14.12
C LYS A 71 9.92 -7.32 -15.13
N PHE A 72 9.29 -6.24 -14.67
CA PHE A 72 8.52 -5.31 -15.49
C PHE A 72 9.35 -4.12 -16.00
N LYS A 73 10.64 -4.08 -15.73
CA LYS A 73 11.53 -2.93 -16.01
C LYS A 73 11.04 -1.64 -15.32
N LYS A 74 10.45 -1.78 -14.15
CA LYS A 74 9.96 -0.69 -13.32
C LYS A 74 10.81 -0.53 -12.07
N THR A 75 10.87 0.70 -11.58
CA THR A 75 11.51 0.98 -10.29
C THR A 75 10.55 0.69 -9.17
N TYR A 76 11.02 0.06 -8.11
CA TYR A 76 10.23 -0.20 -6.91
C TYR A 76 9.95 1.12 -6.16
N PRO A 77 8.66 1.54 -6.03
CA PRO A 77 8.34 2.87 -5.51
C PRO A 77 8.75 3.06 -4.06
N VAL A 78 8.57 2.05 -3.21
CA VAL A 78 8.94 2.14 -1.78
C VAL A 78 10.43 2.39 -1.59
N MET A 79 11.29 1.75 -2.40
CA MET A 79 12.72 2.05 -2.38
C MET A 79 12.99 3.52 -2.73
N MET A 80 12.29 4.08 -3.73
CA MET A 80 12.46 5.49 -4.13
C MET A 80 11.97 6.45 -3.04
N GLN A 81 10.86 6.13 -2.39
CA GLN A 81 10.31 6.89 -1.26
C GLN A 81 11.30 6.88 -0.10
N PHE A 82 11.76 5.69 0.30
CA PHE A 82 12.76 5.52 1.35
C PHE A 82 14.02 6.37 1.09
N GLU A 83 14.63 6.23 -0.10
CA GLU A 83 15.80 7.02 -0.44
C GLU A 83 15.53 8.54 -0.50
N SER A 84 14.32 8.93 -0.83
CA SER A 84 13.95 10.36 -0.89
C SER A 84 13.85 10.98 0.48
N ILE A 85 13.28 10.26 1.44
CA ILE A 85 13.19 10.70 2.85
C ILE A 85 14.58 10.67 3.48
N MET A 86 15.25 9.51 3.42
CA MET A 86 16.48 9.25 4.18
C MET A 86 17.68 10.05 3.67
N PHE A 87 17.83 10.21 2.34
CA PHE A 87 19.10 10.70 1.77
C PHE A 87 18.97 11.92 0.87
N LYS A 88 17.73 12.35 0.52
CA LYS A 88 17.51 13.50 -0.37
C LYS A 88 16.81 14.67 0.32
N GLY A 89 16.61 14.57 1.65
CA GLY A 89 16.03 15.64 2.47
C GLY A 89 14.56 15.93 2.15
N ARG A 90 13.81 15.00 1.55
CA ARG A 90 12.37 15.16 1.43
C ARG A 90 11.71 14.93 2.79
N PRO A 91 10.81 15.82 3.23
CA PRO A 91 10.09 15.59 4.48
C PRO A 91 9.10 14.42 4.32
N PHE A 92 8.76 13.80 5.45
CA PHE A 92 7.60 12.91 5.52
C PHE A 92 6.33 13.71 5.18
N PRO A 93 5.35 13.13 4.42
CA PRO A 93 4.12 13.85 4.06
C PRO A 93 3.18 13.94 5.27
N GLU A 94 3.13 15.11 5.91
CA GLU A 94 2.31 15.36 7.11
C GLU A 94 0.95 16.01 6.78
N GLU A 95 0.67 16.32 5.52
CA GLU A 95 -0.54 17.01 5.11
C GLU A 95 -1.80 16.14 5.25
N ASP A 96 -1.65 14.83 5.04
CA ASP A 96 -2.73 13.85 5.11
C ASP A 96 -2.33 12.65 6.00
N PRO A 97 -2.78 12.64 7.28
CA PRO A 97 -2.47 11.56 8.21
C PRO A 97 -2.93 10.18 7.73
N ILE A 98 -4.07 10.08 7.01
CA ILE A 98 -4.55 8.80 6.47
C ILE A 98 -3.53 8.23 5.48
N MET A 99 -2.95 9.08 4.62
CA MET A 99 -1.89 8.64 3.71
C MET A 99 -0.55 8.44 4.40
N GLY A 100 -0.31 9.14 5.51
CA GLY A 100 0.87 8.94 6.35
C GLY A 100 0.97 7.53 6.92
N VAL A 101 -0.16 6.89 7.24
CA VAL A 101 -0.22 5.54 7.82
C VAL A 101 0.38 4.47 6.89
N PRO A 102 -0.10 4.25 5.65
CA PRO A 102 0.52 3.29 4.74
C PRO A 102 1.93 3.71 4.31
N PHE A 103 2.20 5.01 4.20
CA PHE A 103 3.55 5.49 3.87
C PHE A 103 4.57 5.12 4.95
N LEU A 104 4.21 5.22 6.24
CA LEU A 104 5.06 4.79 7.36
C LEU A 104 5.28 3.27 7.34
N LEU A 105 4.23 2.49 7.03
CA LEU A 105 4.37 1.05 6.84
C LEU A 105 5.43 0.74 5.78
N GLU A 106 5.31 1.37 4.61
CA GLU A 106 6.22 1.17 3.48
C GLU A 106 7.67 1.50 3.83
N LEU A 107 7.90 2.62 4.51
CA LEU A 107 9.25 3.01 4.93
C LEU A 107 9.88 2.04 5.93
N THR A 108 9.09 1.53 6.88
CA THR A 108 9.60 0.73 8.00
C THR A 108 9.67 -0.77 7.69
N THR A 109 8.90 -1.26 6.73
CA THR A 109 8.82 -2.70 6.40
C THR A 109 9.31 -3.04 4.99
N PHE A 110 9.41 -2.05 4.12
CA PHE A 110 9.62 -2.25 2.68
C PHE A 110 8.57 -3.16 2.02
N VAL A 111 7.34 -3.16 2.53
CA VAL A 111 6.18 -3.83 1.94
C VAL A 111 5.36 -2.79 1.19
N LEU A 112 4.91 -3.11 -0.02
CA LEU A 112 4.07 -2.21 -0.81
C LEU A 112 2.62 -2.30 -0.35
N SER A 113 1.98 -1.14 -0.22
CA SER A 113 0.57 -1.01 0.10
C SER A 113 -0.14 -0.04 -0.86
N GLY A 114 -1.44 0.07 -0.71
CA GLY A 114 -2.27 1.03 -1.42
C GLY A 114 -3.36 1.58 -0.50
N THR A 115 -4.16 2.52 -1.01
CA THR A 115 -5.30 3.09 -0.28
C THR A 115 -6.41 3.44 -1.24
N HIS A 116 -7.64 3.00 -0.94
CA HIS A 116 -8.80 3.23 -1.79
C HIS A 116 -10.02 3.62 -0.95
N ASP A 117 -10.75 4.64 -1.37
CA ASP A 117 -12.03 5.06 -0.75
C ASP A 117 -13.13 4.05 -1.11
N LEU A 118 -13.68 3.37 -0.10
CA LEU A 118 -14.74 2.38 -0.28
C LEU A 118 -16.06 2.98 -0.75
N LYS A 119 -16.31 4.27 -0.52
CA LYS A 119 -17.51 4.95 -1.07
C LYS A 119 -17.47 5.06 -2.59
N CYS A 120 -16.29 4.99 -3.17
CA CYS A 120 -16.07 5.07 -4.62
C CYS A 120 -15.94 3.70 -5.30
N VAL A 121 -15.98 2.60 -4.52
CA VAL A 121 -15.94 1.24 -5.06
C VAL A 121 -17.35 0.79 -5.44
N ASP A 122 -17.51 0.23 -6.64
CA ASP A 122 -18.77 -0.23 -7.20
C ASP A 122 -18.89 -1.76 -7.11
N GLY A 123 -19.51 -2.24 -6.02
CA GLY A 123 -19.73 -3.67 -5.78
C GLY A 123 -18.47 -4.40 -5.25
N PRO A 124 -18.35 -5.73 -5.51
CA PRO A 124 -17.24 -6.50 -5.00
C PRO A 124 -15.92 -6.17 -5.70
N VAL A 125 -14.82 -6.24 -4.95
CA VAL A 125 -13.47 -6.15 -5.54
C VAL A 125 -13.04 -7.53 -6.00
N ASN A 126 -12.84 -7.70 -7.29
CA ASN A 126 -12.36 -8.92 -7.91
C ASN A 126 -10.84 -8.83 -8.16
N LEU A 127 -10.08 -9.71 -7.50
CA LEU A 127 -8.63 -9.83 -7.70
C LEU A 127 -8.34 -10.67 -8.93
N PHE A 128 -7.48 -10.20 -9.81
CA PHE A 128 -7.11 -10.90 -11.04
C PHE A 128 -5.65 -10.66 -11.45
N THR A 129 -5.15 -11.53 -12.31
CA THR A 129 -3.85 -11.39 -12.96
C THR A 129 -4.07 -11.26 -14.46
N PRO A 130 -3.80 -10.10 -15.06
CA PRO A 130 -4.00 -9.90 -16.48
C PRO A 130 -3.01 -10.71 -17.32
N SER A 131 -3.45 -11.22 -18.49
CA SER A 131 -2.59 -11.85 -19.49
C SER A 131 -2.02 -10.85 -20.50
N GLU A 132 -2.59 -9.64 -20.55
CA GLU A 132 -2.22 -8.56 -21.46
C GLU A 132 -2.29 -7.19 -20.78
N LYS A 133 -1.90 -6.15 -21.51
CA LYS A 133 -2.06 -4.77 -21.04
C LYS A 133 -3.50 -4.34 -21.20
N LEU A 134 -4.12 -3.95 -20.10
CA LEU A 134 -5.46 -3.40 -20.06
C LEU A 134 -5.40 -1.92 -19.67
N PRO A 135 -6.04 -1.01 -20.43
CA PRO A 135 -6.03 0.41 -20.09
C PRO A 135 -6.96 0.70 -18.90
N PHE A 136 -6.58 1.68 -18.09
CA PHE A 136 -7.42 2.25 -17.04
C PHE A 136 -7.00 3.69 -16.75
N PRO A 137 -7.90 4.54 -16.21
CA PRO A 137 -7.53 5.90 -15.80
C PRO A 137 -6.64 5.84 -14.55
N GLY A 138 -5.38 6.24 -14.68
CA GLY A 138 -4.44 6.31 -13.56
C GLY A 138 -4.76 7.46 -12.60
N MET A 139 -4.07 7.47 -11.46
CA MET A 139 -4.34 8.37 -10.32
C MET A 139 -4.43 9.85 -10.69
N ARG A 140 -3.68 10.31 -11.69
CA ARG A 140 -3.65 11.71 -12.14
C ARG A 140 -4.54 11.98 -13.36
N GLY A 141 -5.37 10.98 -13.75
CA GLY A 141 -6.24 11.05 -14.92
C GLY A 141 -5.54 10.71 -16.25
N GLU A 142 -4.26 10.35 -16.23
CA GLU A 142 -3.57 9.82 -17.40
C GLU A 142 -4.03 8.40 -17.72
N GLU A 143 -3.89 7.96 -18.97
CA GLU A 143 -4.09 6.58 -19.32
C GLU A 143 -2.94 5.72 -18.78
N ALA A 144 -3.26 4.85 -17.82
CA ALA A 144 -2.36 3.83 -17.30
C ALA A 144 -2.70 2.46 -17.90
N HIS A 145 -1.78 1.49 -17.77
CA HIS A 145 -1.99 0.14 -18.27
C HIS A 145 -1.48 -0.88 -17.26
N THR A 146 -2.24 -1.96 -17.08
CA THR A 146 -1.74 -3.15 -16.37
C THR A 146 -0.61 -3.83 -17.14
N TYR A 147 0.02 -4.80 -16.53
CA TYR A 147 1.08 -5.60 -17.16
C TYR A 147 0.70 -7.10 -17.10
N PRO A 148 1.05 -7.92 -18.13
CA PRO A 148 0.90 -9.36 -18.03
C PRO A 148 1.58 -9.89 -16.76
N HIS A 149 0.87 -10.72 -16.00
CA HIS A 149 1.32 -11.26 -14.72
C HIS A 149 1.39 -10.28 -13.55
N ASP A 150 0.80 -9.10 -13.68
CA ASP A 150 0.59 -8.14 -12.60
C ASP A 150 -0.43 -8.65 -11.57
N ILE A 151 -0.55 -7.96 -10.44
CA ILE A 151 -1.55 -8.18 -9.40
C ILE A 151 -2.50 -7.00 -9.44
N CYS A 152 -3.74 -7.26 -9.81
CA CYS A 152 -4.73 -6.21 -10.05
C CYS A 152 -6.03 -6.47 -9.29
N GLY A 153 -6.74 -5.39 -9.00
CA GLY A 153 -8.11 -5.41 -8.52
C GLY A 153 -9.02 -4.61 -9.43
N ARG A 154 -10.23 -5.08 -9.60
CA ARG A 154 -11.30 -4.39 -10.34
C ARG A 154 -12.62 -4.51 -9.58
N ASP A 155 -13.49 -3.55 -9.78
CA ASP A 155 -14.88 -3.58 -9.37
C ASP A 155 -15.80 -3.64 -10.61
N ASN A 156 -17.11 -3.41 -10.44
CA ASN A 156 -18.05 -3.42 -11.56
C ASN A 156 -17.79 -2.29 -12.57
N SER A 157 -17.16 -1.21 -12.16
CA SER A 157 -16.87 -0.03 -13.00
C SER A 157 -15.50 -0.06 -13.67
N GLY A 158 -14.60 -0.98 -13.28
CA GLY A 158 -13.31 -1.15 -13.93
C GLY A 158 -12.14 -1.46 -13.00
N ILE A 159 -10.93 -1.31 -13.51
CA ILE A 159 -9.69 -1.55 -12.75
C ILE A 159 -9.51 -0.43 -11.73
N ILE A 160 -9.33 -0.80 -10.46
CA ILE A 160 -9.10 0.15 -9.35
C ILE A 160 -7.65 0.20 -8.91
N PHE A 161 -6.90 -0.89 -9.11
CA PHE A 161 -5.46 -0.89 -8.90
C PHE A 161 -4.73 -1.91 -9.75
N SER A 162 -3.50 -1.61 -10.02
CA SER A 162 -2.43 -2.47 -10.53
C SER A 162 -1.22 -2.30 -9.60
N MET A 163 -0.68 -3.38 -9.08
CA MET A 163 0.50 -3.31 -8.21
C MET A 163 1.68 -2.61 -8.91
N ILE A 164 1.82 -2.80 -10.22
CA ILE A 164 2.92 -2.25 -11.02
C ILE A 164 2.63 -0.84 -11.52
N ALA A 165 1.37 -0.53 -11.90
CA ALA A 165 1.01 0.76 -12.50
C ALA A 165 0.40 1.76 -11.50
N GLY A 166 -0.05 1.30 -10.33
CA GLY A 166 -0.65 2.15 -9.29
C GLY A 166 -2.17 2.08 -9.24
N ALA A 167 -2.77 3.01 -8.50
CA ALA A 167 -4.21 3.13 -8.31
C ALA A 167 -4.89 3.87 -9.49
N ASP A 168 -6.21 3.68 -9.60
CA ASP A 168 -7.06 4.50 -10.47
C ASP A 168 -7.31 5.89 -9.84
N ASN A 169 -7.94 6.79 -10.62
CA ASN A 169 -8.28 8.14 -10.14
C ASN A 169 -9.63 8.18 -9.41
N ARG A 170 -10.50 7.20 -9.61
CA ARG A 170 -11.87 7.20 -9.07
C ARG A 170 -11.90 6.82 -7.59
N THR A 171 -11.12 5.82 -7.21
CA THR A 171 -11.08 5.31 -5.83
C THR A 171 -9.99 5.97 -4.98
N CYS A 172 -9.34 7.04 -5.47
CA CYS A 172 -8.43 7.84 -4.67
C CYS A 172 -9.13 8.42 -3.44
N ILE A 173 -8.41 8.53 -2.34
CA ILE A 173 -8.95 9.17 -1.14
C ILE A 173 -9.02 10.69 -1.33
N HIS A 174 -9.95 11.30 -0.60
CA HIS A 174 -10.21 12.74 -0.53
C HIS A 174 -10.16 13.19 0.94
N PRO A 175 -10.09 14.49 1.24
CA PRO A 175 -10.05 14.98 2.63
C PRO A 175 -11.22 14.52 3.51
N ASP A 176 -12.36 14.20 2.89
CA ASP A 176 -13.56 13.70 3.59
C ASP A 176 -13.66 12.17 3.62
N THR A 177 -12.70 11.44 3.07
CA THR A 177 -12.69 9.98 3.13
C THR A 177 -12.53 9.53 4.57
N ARG A 178 -13.43 8.63 5.02
CA ARG A 178 -13.41 8.03 6.35
C ARG A 178 -13.54 6.51 6.31
N HIS A 179 -14.06 5.96 5.23
CA HIS A 179 -14.23 4.53 5.02
C HIS A 179 -13.41 4.09 3.81
N LEU A 180 -12.39 3.31 4.05
CA LEU A 180 -11.39 2.98 3.05
C LEU A 180 -10.84 1.56 3.24
N PHE A 181 -10.08 1.06 2.28
CA PHE A 181 -9.28 -0.13 2.46
C PHE A 181 -7.85 0.06 1.98
N HIS A 182 -6.95 -0.69 2.63
CA HIS A 182 -5.55 -0.80 2.24
C HIS A 182 -5.26 -2.21 1.74
N PRO A 183 -4.99 -2.41 0.45
CA PRO A 183 -4.32 -3.62 0.00
C PRO A 183 -2.85 -3.60 0.46
N VAL A 184 -2.40 -4.67 1.07
CA VAL A 184 -0.99 -4.92 1.42
C VAL A 184 -0.52 -6.04 0.50
N PHE A 185 0.26 -5.65 -0.50
CA PHE A 185 0.59 -6.55 -1.60
C PHE A 185 1.67 -7.56 -1.22
N GLY A 186 1.45 -8.83 -1.53
CA GLY A 186 2.53 -9.81 -1.61
C GLY A 186 3.07 -9.94 -3.03
N THR A 187 4.08 -10.75 -3.20
CA THR A 187 4.65 -11.19 -4.47
C THR A 187 4.74 -12.73 -4.45
N PRO A 188 5.05 -13.40 -5.57
CA PRO A 188 5.28 -14.86 -5.53
C PRO A 188 6.37 -15.32 -4.57
N ASP A 189 7.28 -14.41 -4.18
CA ASP A 189 8.40 -14.69 -3.29
C ASP A 189 8.14 -14.20 -1.84
N THR A 190 6.90 -13.79 -1.52
CA THR A 190 6.51 -13.26 -0.19
C THR A 190 5.70 -14.31 0.56
N SER A 191 5.96 -14.52 1.85
CA SER A 191 5.18 -15.44 2.68
C SER A 191 3.87 -14.79 3.17
N ALA A 192 2.84 -15.62 3.43
CA ALA A 192 1.60 -15.14 4.05
C ALA A 192 1.85 -14.57 5.46
N GLU A 193 2.82 -15.12 6.20
CA GLU A 193 3.22 -14.64 7.52
C GLU A 193 3.76 -13.21 7.46
N SER A 194 4.66 -12.91 6.51
CA SER A 194 5.21 -11.55 6.35
C SER A 194 4.14 -10.52 5.97
N ILE A 195 3.15 -10.91 5.19
CA ILE A 195 2.01 -10.04 4.87
C ILE A 195 1.12 -9.85 6.11
N ALA A 196 0.86 -10.91 6.88
CA ALA A 196 0.09 -10.80 8.11
C ALA A 196 0.78 -9.87 9.14
N ASP A 197 2.09 -9.92 9.25
CA ASP A 197 2.84 -9.03 10.13
C ASP A 197 2.81 -7.57 9.64
N ALA A 198 2.89 -7.34 8.32
CA ALA A 198 2.70 -6.01 7.76
C ALA A 198 1.30 -5.45 8.01
N VAL A 199 0.25 -6.28 7.87
CA VAL A 199 -1.14 -5.90 8.18
C VAL A 199 -1.28 -5.54 9.66
N LYS A 200 -0.76 -6.34 10.59
CA LYS A 200 -0.78 -6.02 12.04
C LYS A 200 -0.07 -4.69 12.34
N ARG A 201 1.06 -4.43 11.67
CA ARG A 201 1.78 -3.16 11.84
C ARG A 201 0.96 -1.99 11.30
N LEU A 202 0.27 -2.17 10.19
CA LEU A 202 -0.64 -1.17 9.62
C LEU A 202 -1.81 -0.88 10.59
N GLU A 203 -2.44 -1.93 11.15
CA GLU A 203 -3.48 -1.82 12.18
C GLU A 203 -2.98 -1.02 13.41
N PHE A 204 -1.76 -1.32 13.85
CA PHE A 204 -1.13 -0.59 14.96
C PHE A 204 -1.01 0.91 14.63
N PHE A 205 -0.53 1.27 13.45
CA PHE A 205 -0.41 2.68 13.05
C PHE A 205 -1.76 3.38 12.93
N VAL A 206 -2.78 2.69 12.38
CA VAL A 206 -4.16 3.21 12.36
C VAL A 206 -4.65 3.49 13.78
N LYS A 207 -4.41 2.57 14.73
CA LYS A 207 -4.85 2.72 16.12
C LYS A 207 -4.11 3.81 16.88
N ILE A 208 -2.87 4.11 16.54
CA ILE A 208 -2.17 5.28 17.10
C ILE A 208 -2.80 6.57 16.58
N LEU A 209 -3.07 6.66 15.27
CA LEU A 209 -3.72 7.84 14.69
C LEU A 209 -5.15 8.00 15.17
N ALA A 210 -5.93 6.93 15.16
CA ALA A 210 -7.35 6.94 15.46
C ALA A 210 -7.72 5.74 16.35
N PRO A 211 -7.62 5.85 17.68
CA PRO A 211 -7.89 4.75 18.61
C PRO A 211 -9.30 4.14 18.47
N ASN A 212 -10.27 4.98 18.10
CA ASN A 212 -11.68 4.60 17.92
C ASN A 212 -12.00 4.13 16.48
N ALA A 213 -11.02 4.05 15.57
CA ALA A 213 -11.24 3.52 14.22
C ALA A 213 -11.74 2.07 14.28
N GLU A 214 -12.74 1.75 13.49
CA GLU A 214 -13.17 0.37 13.29
C GLU A 214 -12.27 -0.28 12.22
N ILE A 215 -11.77 -1.47 12.52
CA ILE A 215 -10.81 -2.16 11.65
C ILE A 215 -11.27 -3.60 11.46
N GLU A 216 -11.27 -4.03 10.21
CA GLU A 216 -11.39 -5.44 9.83
C GLU A 216 -10.23 -5.81 8.90
N SER A 217 -9.58 -6.94 9.15
CA SER A 217 -8.48 -7.40 8.30
C SER A 217 -8.60 -8.87 7.91
N ARG A 218 -8.00 -9.22 6.80
CA ARG A 218 -7.84 -10.62 6.38
C ARG A 218 -6.63 -10.80 5.45
N ILE A 219 -6.09 -11.99 5.45
CA ILE A 219 -5.12 -12.44 4.45
C ILE A 219 -5.86 -13.33 3.44
N ILE A 220 -5.65 -13.03 2.16
CA ILE A 220 -6.34 -13.64 1.03
C ILE A 220 -5.41 -14.64 0.32
#